data_02f9bc467b1ac7d0414f7f9392472e40
#
_entry.id   02f9bc467b1ac7d0414f7f9392472e40
#
_cell.length_a   1.000
_cell.length_b   1.000
_cell.length_c   1.000
_cell.angle_alpha   90.00
_cell.angle_beta   90.00
_cell.angle_gamma   90.00
#
_symmetry.space_group_name_H-M   'P 1'
#
loop_
_entity.id
_entity.type
_entity.pdbx_description
1 polymer ?
#
loop_
_entity_poly.entity_id
_entity_poly.type
_entity_poly.pdbx_seq_one_letter_code
_entity_poly.pdbx_strand_id
1 'polypeptide(L)'
;YDMFRQLPNAFVLKANHGSGYNRLVFDKRQVSYAELYDLSNAWMRSNFYEQSREKHYLDIEPCIMVERMLLDGEQVPNDIKFHCFNDNHEIRMFIQVDYQRFGTHRRDIFDIDWNRTEIRISLPNADEPMPRPTRLDEMIRLARQTAQQFSYVRVDFYQVGEKVYFGELTFTPGAGLSKLMPKNIEQEWGSYFTE
;
A
#
# COMPACT_ATOMS: atom_id res chain seq x y z
N TYR A 1 11.74 17.19 -21.00
CA TYR A 1 12.99 17.62 -20.33
C TYR A 1 12.75 18.80 -19.36
N ASP A 2 11.97 19.80 -19.76
CA ASP A 2 11.72 21.00 -18.93
C ASP A 2 10.94 20.66 -17.64
N MET A 3 9.99 19.74 -17.70
CA MET A 3 9.31 19.24 -16.49
C MET A 3 10.28 18.57 -15.52
N PHE A 4 11.24 17.77 -16.00
CA PHE A 4 12.23 17.15 -15.13
C PHE A 4 13.07 18.18 -14.35
N ARG A 5 13.42 19.31 -14.98
CA ARG A 5 14.15 20.39 -14.30
C ARG A 5 13.37 21.00 -13.14
N GLN A 6 12.05 21.06 -13.26
CA GLN A 6 11.15 21.63 -12.25
C GLN A 6 10.82 20.69 -11.09
N LEU A 7 11.14 19.39 -11.21
CA LEU A 7 10.90 18.41 -10.14
C LEU A 7 11.70 18.76 -8.89
N PRO A 8 11.16 18.47 -7.70
CA PRO A 8 11.90 18.63 -6.45
C PRO A 8 13.14 17.71 -6.43
N ASN A 9 14.03 17.93 -5.46
CA ASN A 9 15.23 17.12 -5.35
C ASN A 9 14.91 15.65 -5.00
N ALA A 10 13.92 15.43 -4.15
CA ALA A 10 13.43 14.11 -3.78
C ALA A 10 11.96 13.94 -4.20
N PHE A 11 11.64 12.84 -4.88
CA PHE A 11 10.30 12.53 -5.38
C PHE A 11 10.10 11.03 -5.60
N VAL A 12 8.86 10.63 -5.80
CA VAL A 12 8.51 9.28 -6.25
C VAL A 12 7.90 9.36 -7.64
N LEU A 13 8.49 8.65 -8.61
CA LEU A 13 7.91 8.45 -9.93
C LEU A 13 7.05 7.20 -9.88
N LYS A 14 5.83 7.26 -10.39
CA LYS A 14 4.86 6.17 -10.39
C LYS A 14 4.14 6.04 -11.73
N ALA A 15 3.58 4.86 -12.00
CA ALA A 15 2.52 4.71 -12.99
C ALA A 15 1.23 4.20 -12.29
N ASN A 16 0.06 4.63 -12.81
CA ASN A 16 -1.24 4.35 -12.17
C ASN A 16 -1.85 3.00 -12.57
N HIS A 17 -1.38 2.36 -13.62
CA HIS A 17 -1.99 1.19 -14.27
C HIS A 17 -1.34 -0.14 -13.89
N GLY A 18 -0.70 -0.22 -12.73
CA GLY A 18 -0.10 -1.45 -12.24
C GLY A 18 0.45 -1.30 -10.82
N SER A 19 0.77 -2.43 -10.20
CA SER A 19 1.41 -2.47 -8.90
C SER A 19 2.93 -2.58 -9.04
N GLY A 20 3.68 -1.93 -8.15
CA GLY A 20 5.14 -1.95 -8.16
C GLY A 20 5.78 -1.00 -9.17
N TYR A 21 4.99 -0.30 -9.98
CA TYR A 21 5.49 0.73 -10.89
C TYR A 21 5.82 2.02 -10.12
N ASN A 22 6.90 1.96 -9.33
CA ASN A 22 7.39 3.09 -8.56
C ASN A 22 8.91 3.13 -8.54
N ARG A 23 9.45 4.34 -8.57
CA ARG A 23 10.87 4.64 -8.45
C ARG A 23 11.06 5.76 -7.44
N LEU A 24 11.68 5.46 -6.30
CA LEU A 24 12.06 6.45 -5.33
C LEU A 24 13.33 7.16 -5.80
N VAL A 25 13.29 8.48 -5.82
CA VAL A 25 14.43 9.34 -6.12
C VAL A 25 14.69 10.20 -4.91
N PHE A 26 15.71 9.85 -4.13
CA PHE A 26 16.10 10.60 -2.93
C PHE A 26 16.93 11.83 -3.28
N ASP A 27 17.65 11.79 -4.38
CA ASP A 27 18.42 12.91 -4.91
C ASP A 27 18.36 12.92 -6.44
N LYS A 28 17.71 13.93 -7.01
CA LYS A 28 17.56 14.12 -8.46
C LYS A 28 18.90 14.15 -9.20
N ARG A 29 19.98 14.58 -8.54
CA ARG A 29 21.32 14.64 -9.14
C ARG A 29 21.92 13.27 -9.42
N GLN A 30 21.38 12.20 -8.80
CA GLN A 30 21.85 10.82 -8.95
C GLN A 30 21.11 10.05 -10.04
N VAL A 31 20.12 10.65 -10.69
CA VAL A 31 19.34 10.05 -11.77
C VAL A 31 19.36 10.94 -13.00
N SER A 32 19.39 10.34 -14.19
CA SER A 32 19.30 11.07 -15.44
C SER A 32 17.85 11.14 -15.94
N TYR A 33 17.56 12.19 -16.73
CA TYR A 33 16.27 12.26 -17.44
C TYR A 33 16.05 11.04 -18.34
N ALA A 34 17.10 10.60 -19.06
CA ALA A 34 17.01 9.46 -19.95
C ALA A 34 16.61 8.16 -19.20
N GLU A 35 17.24 7.89 -18.04
CA GLU A 35 16.89 6.74 -17.20
C GLU A 35 15.41 6.75 -16.82
N LEU A 36 14.90 7.87 -16.31
CA LEU A 36 13.50 7.98 -15.90
C LEU A 36 12.53 7.95 -17.08
N TYR A 37 12.92 8.49 -18.22
CA TYR A 37 12.15 8.45 -19.45
C TYR A 37 12.01 7.02 -19.98
N ASP A 38 13.11 6.27 -20.03
CA ASP A 38 13.11 4.88 -20.50
C ASP A 38 12.29 3.98 -19.57
N LEU A 39 12.44 4.16 -18.25
CA LEU A 39 11.65 3.46 -17.24
C LEU A 39 10.15 3.76 -17.38
N SER A 40 9.79 5.04 -17.54
CA SER A 40 8.41 5.46 -17.75
C SER A 40 7.82 4.84 -19.02
N ASN A 41 8.57 4.85 -20.13
CA ASN A 41 8.13 4.23 -21.38
C ASN A 41 7.96 2.71 -21.25
N ALA A 42 8.81 2.04 -20.47
CA ALA A 42 8.66 0.61 -20.21
C ALA A 42 7.35 0.34 -19.46
N TRP A 43 7.03 1.13 -18.42
CA TRP A 43 5.75 1.00 -17.71
C TRP A 43 4.56 1.29 -18.63
N MET A 44 4.59 2.38 -19.40
CA MET A 44 3.50 2.78 -20.31
C MET A 44 3.16 1.73 -21.37
N ARG A 45 4.12 0.85 -21.72
CA ARG A 45 3.93 -0.24 -22.70
C ARG A 45 3.49 -1.54 -22.05
N SER A 46 3.53 -1.64 -20.73
CA SER A 46 3.21 -2.88 -20.04
C SER A 46 1.70 -3.02 -19.82
N ASN A 47 1.21 -4.25 -19.87
CA ASN A 47 -0.14 -4.60 -19.51
C ASN A 47 -0.10 -5.39 -18.20
N PHE A 48 -0.43 -4.71 -17.09
CA PHE A 48 -0.37 -5.34 -15.77
C PHE A 48 -1.41 -6.44 -15.60
N TYR A 49 -2.57 -6.33 -16.24
CA TYR A 49 -3.58 -7.38 -16.21
C TYR A 49 -3.06 -8.72 -16.77
N GLU A 50 -2.25 -8.71 -17.80
CA GLU A 50 -1.66 -9.95 -18.33
C GLU A 50 -0.77 -10.67 -17.31
N GLN A 51 -0.15 -9.91 -16.41
CA GLN A 51 0.73 -10.42 -15.37
C GLN A 51 -0.05 -10.88 -14.12
N SER A 52 -1.04 -10.09 -13.67
CA SER A 52 -1.70 -10.28 -12.37
C SER A 52 -3.12 -10.85 -12.46
N ARG A 53 -3.77 -10.73 -13.63
CA ARG A 53 -5.19 -11.05 -13.84
C ARG A 53 -6.17 -10.22 -13.01
N GLU A 54 -5.74 -9.08 -12.51
CA GLU A 54 -6.55 -8.14 -11.74
C GLU A 54 -7.35 -7.24 -12.69
N LYS A 55 -8.64 -7.53 -12.87
CA LYS A 55 -9.49 -6.93 -13.91
C LYS A 55 -9.61 -5.41 -13.83
N HIS A 56 -9.52 -4.82 -12.65
CA HIS A 56 -9.64 -3.37 -12.48
C HIS A 56 -8.50 -2.59 -13.16
N TYR A 57 -7.37 -3.24 -13.49
CA TYR A 57 -6.30 -2.59 -14.27
C TYR A 57 -6.58 -2.50 -15.78
N LEU A 58 -7.60 -3.20 -16.30
CA LEU A 58 -7.92 -3.20 -17.74
C LEU A 58 -8.38 -1.83 -18.24
N ASP A 59 -9.16 -1.13 -17.41
CA ASP A 59 -9.86 0.10 -17.80
C ASP A 59 -9.10 1.36 -17.33
N ILE A 60 -7.90 1.19 -16.74
CA ILE A 60 -7.09 2.33 -16.30
C ILE A 60 -6.28 2.87 -17.48
N GLU A 61 -6.57 4.10 -17.88
CA GLU A 61 -5.74 4.81 -18.86
C GLU A 61 -4.34 5.04 -18.26
N PRO A 62 -3.26 4.53 -18.92
CA PRO A 62 -1.91 4.66 -18.39
C PRO A 62 -1.46 6.11 -18.21
N CYS A 63 -0.93 6.42 -17.04
CA CYS A 63 -0.40 7.73 -16.73
C CYS A 63 0.85 7.63 -15.84
N ILE A 64 1.84 8.48 -16.10
CA ILE A 64 3.00 8.67 -15.24
C ILE A 64 2.73 9.83 -14.28
N MET A 65 2.93 9.59 -13.01
CA MET A 65 2.74 10.56 -11.93
C MET A 65 4.05 10.80 -11.20
N VAL A 66 4.22 12.02 -10.71
CA VAL A 66 5.30 12.38 -9.80
C VAL A 66 4.70 12.90 -8.51
N GLU A 67 5.04 12.25 -7.41
CA GLU A 67 4.59 12.62 -6.08
C GLU A 67 5.76 13.16 -5.26
N ARG A 68 5.45 14.07 -4.34
CA ARG A 68 6.42 14.45 -3.31
C ARG A 68 6.78 13.23 -2.47
N MET A 69 8.06 12.97 -2.26
CA MET A 69 8.48 11.93 -1.33
C MET A 69 8.06 12.27 0.10
N LEU A 70 7.38 11.35 0.75
CA LEU A 70 7.08 11.42 2.17
C LEU A 70 8.26 10.83 2.93
N LEU A 71 8.77 11.57 3.91
CA LEU A 71 9.86 11.14 4.79
C LEU A 71 9.46 11.42 6.24
N ASP A 72 9.74 10.46 7.11
CA ASP A 72 9.72 10.60 8.56
C ASP A 72 11.18 10.62 9.03
N GLY A 73 11.69 11.82 9.31
CA GLY A 73 13.12 12.04 9.39
C GLY A 73 13.80 11.81 8.02
N GLU A 74 14.72 10.84 7.96
CA GLU A 74 15.43 10.46 6.72
C GLU A 74 14.86 9.18 6.07
N GLN A 75 13.85 8.56 6.68
CA GLN A 75 13.32 7.27 6.24
C GLN A 75 11.95 7.43 5.59
N VAL A 76 11.64 6.49 4.68
CA VAL A 76 10.28 6.34 4.18
C VAL A 76 9.42 5.79 5.32
N PRO A 77 8.24 6.39 5.60
CA PRO A 77 7.38 5.91 6.68
C PRO A 77 6.90 4.48 6.41
N ASN A 78 6.59 3.76 7.50
CA ASN A 78 5.97 2.44 7.38
C ASN A 78 4.59 2.53 6.73
N ASP A 79 4.24 1.54 5.91
CA ASP A 79 2.89 1.41 5.38
C ASP A 79 1.96 0.85 6.48
N ILE A 80 0.86 1.55 6.74
CA ILE A 80 -0.20 1.11 7.66
C ILE A 80 -1.46 0.86 6.82
N LYS A 81 -1.84 -0.41 6.68
CA LYS A 81 -2.83 -0.88 5.73
C LYS A 81 -4.01 -1.52 6.46
N PHE A 82 -5.20 -1.06 6.17
CA PHE A 82 -6.43 -1.55 6.78
C PHE A 82 -7.15 -2.51 5.84
N HIS A 83 -7.15 -3.80 6.15
CA HIS A 83 -8.02 -4.78 5.52
C HIS A 83 -9.42 -4.64 6.08
N CYS A 84 -10.34 -4.13 5.31
CA CYS A 84 -11.71 -3.84 5.72
C CYS A 84 -12.67 -4.81 5.04
N PHE A 85 -13.42 -5.56 5.82
CA PHE A 85 -14.47 -6.49 5.38
C PHE A 85 -15.82 -5.94 5.84
N ASN A 86 -16.71 -5.67 4.90
CA ASN A 86 -18.01 -5.07 5.16
C ASN A 86 -19.12 -6.07 4.74
N ASP A 87 -19.85 -6.60 5.69
CA ASP A 87 -20.98 -7.50 5.46
C ASP A 87 -22.34 -6.79 5.49
N ASN A 88 -22.35 -5.46 5.31
CA ASN A 88 -23.50 -4.55 5.40
C ASN A 88 -24.09 -4.38 6.81
N HIS A 89 -23.61 -5.09 7.80
CA HIS A 89 -23.98 -4.96 9.22
C HIS A 89 -22.82 -4.43 10.05
N GLU A 90 -21.65 -4.95 9.79
CA GLU A 90 -20.42 -4.64 10.51
C GLU A 90 -19.23 -4.48 9.54
N ILE A 91 -18.31 -3.58 9.87
CA ILE A 91 -17.01 -3.49 9.17
C ILE A 91 -15.93 -4.03 10.11
N ARG A 92 -15.46 -5.25 9.81
CA ARG A 92 -14.32 -5.87 10.48
C ARG A 92 -13.03 -5.38 9.85
N MET A 93 -12.05 -5.06 10.69
CA MET A 93 -10.78 -4.52 10.22
C MET A 93 -9.59 -5.23 10.87
N PHE A 94 -8.56 -5.48 10.05
CA PHE A 94 -7.23 -5.91 10.48
C PHE A 94 -6.21 -4.93 9.94
N ILE A 95 -5.21 -4.62 10.75
CA ILE A 95 -4.22 -3.60 10.39
C ILE A 95 -2.90 -4.29 10.09
N GLN A 96 -2.48 -4.22 8.83
CA GLN A 96 -1.19 -4.69 8.36
C GLN A 96 -0.17 -3.55 8.45
N VAL A 97 0.99 -3.82 9.02
CA VAL A 97 2.13 -2.90 9.01
C VAL A 97 3.26 -3.53 8.23
N ASP A 98 3.72 -2.85 7.19
CA ASP A 98 4.91 -3.22 6.43
C ASP A 98 6.10 -2.37 6.88
N TYR A 99 7.12 -3.03 7.41
CA TYR A 99 8.34 -2.41 7.93
C TYR A 99 9.46 -2.48 6.90
N GLN A 100 10.24 -1.43 6.79
CA GLN A 100 11.46 -1.40 5.99
C GLN A 100 11.26 -2.00 4.58
N ARG A 101 10.20 -1.58 3.89
CA ARG A 101 9.76 -2.14 2.60
C ARG A 101 10.88 -2.20 1.55
N PHE A 102 11.87 -1.34 1.66
CA PHE A 102 13.02 -1.26 0.75
C PHE A 102 14.31 -1.86 1.33
N GLY A 103 14.20 -2.62 2.43
CA GLY A 103 15.30 -3.29 3.12
C GLY A 103 14.93 -4.69 3.57
N THR A 104 15.13 -5.02 4.85
CA THR A 104 14.69 -6.30 5.44
C THR A 104 13.18 -6.23 5.72
N HIS A 105 12.40 -6.45 4.68
CA HIS A 105 10.93 -6.32 4.72
C HIS A 105 10.31 -7.30 5.73
N ARG A 106 9.59 -6.77 6.70
CA ARG A 106 8.83 -7.50 7.73
C ARG A 106 7.39 -7.04 7.72
N ARG A 107 6.51 -7.87 8.27
CA ARG A 107 5.07 -7.58 8.30
C ARG A 107 4.44 -8.09 9.57
N ASP A 108 3.67 -7.23 10.23
CA ASP A 108 2.79 -7.61 11.33
C ASP A 108 1.34 -7.34 10.99
N ILE A 109 0.44 -8.09 11.65
CA ILE A 109 -0.99 -7.88 11.59
C ILE A 109 -1.47 -7.59 13.03
N PHE A 110 -2.21 -6.50 13.17
CA PHE A 110 -2.81 -6.07 14.42
C PHE A 110 -4.35 -6.10 14.31
N ASP A 111 -5.01 -6.24 15.46
CA ASP A 111 -6.43 -5.90 15.57
C ASP A 111 -6.64 -4.37 15.66
N ILE A 112 -7.90 -3.94 15.77
CA ILE A 112 -8.23 -2.49 15.85
C ILE A 112 -7.79 -1.84 17.17
N ASP A 113 -7.54 -2.64 18.21
CA ASP A 113 -7.06 -2.18 19.52
C ASP A 113 -5.52 -2.15 19.58
N TRP A 114 -4.86 -2.43 18.45
CA TRP A 114 -3.41 -2.50 18.28
C TRP A 114 -2.75 -3.67 19.02
N ASN A 115 -3.47 -4.78 19.23
CA ASN A 115 -2.86 -6.00 19.71
C ASN A 115 -2.28 -6.77 18.50
N ARG A 116 -1.00 -7.13 18.59
CA ARG A 116 -0.35 -7.94 17.56
C ARG A 116 -0.97 -9.33 17.54
N THR A 117 -1.41 -9.75 16.37
CA THR A 117 -1.99 -11.07 16.16
C THR A 117 -0.92 -12.09 15.76
N GLU A 118 -1.29 -13.38 15.73
CA GLU A 118 -0.45 -14.45 15.17
C GLU A 118 -0.54 -14.55 13.64
N ILE A 119 -1.38 -13.73 13.02
CA ILE A 119 -1.61 -13.76 11.57
C ILE A 119 -0.35 -13.32 10.84
N ARG A 120 0.03 -14.10 9.83
CA ARG A 120 1.12 -13.78 8.90
C ARG A 120 0.62 -13.81 7.47
N ILE A 121 0.98 -12.81 6.70
CA ILE A 121 0.66 -12.69 5.27
C ILE A 121 1.96 -12.64 4.49
N SER A 122 2.35 -13.77 3.90
CA SER A 122 3.50 -13.92 2.98
C SER A 122 4.89 -13.58 3.52
N LEU A 123 5.00 -12.76 4.57
CA LEU A 123 6.27 -12.29 5.15
C LEU A 123 6.39 -12.69 6.62
N PRO A 124 7.62 -12.79 7.14
CA PRO A 124 7.84 -12.99 8.56
C PRO A 124 7.46 -11.72 9.35
N ASN A 125 7.07 -11.94 10.60
CA ASN A 125 6.82 -10.84 11.53
C ASN A 125 8.10 -10.08 11.88
N ALA A 126 7.96 -8.83 12.33
CA ALA A 126 9.05 -8.05 12.90
C ALA A 126 9.50 -8.67 14.24
N ASP A 127 10.78 -8.51 14.57
CA ASP A 127 11.32 -8.98 15.86
C ASP A 127 10.66 -8.18 17.00
N GLU A 128 10.53 -6.88 16.81
CA GLU A 128 9.78 -5.99 17.72
C GLU A 128 8.64 -5.30 16.96
N PRO A 129 7.40 -5.32 17.50
CA PRO A 129 6.28 -4.64 16.89
C PRO A 129 6.44 -3.12 17.02
N MET A 130 5.97 -2.40 16.03
CA MET A 130 5.90 -0.94 16.05
C MET A 130 4.98 -0.46 17.20
N PRO A 131 5.33 0.62 17.91
CA PRO A 131 4.43 1.23 18.89
C PRO A 131 3.15 1.73 18.20
N ARG A 132 2.06 1.82 18.98
CA ARG A 132 0.77 2.30 18.47
C ARG A 132 0.92 3.69 17.84
N PRO A 133 0.52 3.89 16.58
CA PRO A 133 0.56 5.19 15.93
C PRO A 133 -0.28 6.23 16.67
N THR A 134 0.22 7.45 16.82
CA THR A 134 -0.51 8.53 17.53
C THR A 134 -1.81 8.90 16.83
N ARG A 135 -1.90 8.70 15.51
CA ARG A 135 -3.06 9.00 14.68
C ARG A 135 -3.89 7.78 14.28
N LEU A 136 -3.71 6.65 15.00
CA LEU A 136 -4.42 5.40 14.66
C LEU A 136 -5.94 5.57 14.63
N ASP A 137 -6.52 6.25 15.62
CA ASP A 137 -7.97 6.43 15.70
C ASP A 137 -8.53 7.22 14.50
N GLU A 138 -7.77 8.19 14.01
CA GLU A 138 -8.11 8.92 12.79
C GLU A 138 -8.07 7.99 11.56
N MET A 139 -7.02 7.17 11.43
CA MET A 139 -6.90 6.21 10.34
C MET A 139 -8.03 5.17 10.36
N ILE A 140 -8.38 4.62 11.54
CA ILE A 140 -9.51 3.70 11.73
C ILE A 140 -10.82 4.36 11.25
N ARG A 141 -11.08 5.60 11.66
CA ARG A 141 -12.27 6.34 11.26
C ARG A 141 -12.33 6.53 9.75
N LEU A 142 -11.22 6.94 9.12
CA LEU A 142 -11.14 7.15 7.68
C LEU A 142 -11.27 5.84 6.90
N ALA A 143 -10.61 4.77 7.34
CA ALA A 143 -10.71 3.44 6.74
C ALA A 143 -12.15 2.93 6.80
N ARG A 144 -12.82 3.04 7.94
CA ARG A 144 -14.23 2.65 8.13
C ARG A 144 -15.16 3.44 7.20
N GLN A 145 -14.97 4.75 7.09
CA GLN A 145 -15.77 5.59 6.21
C GLN A 145 -15.60 5.19 4.73
N THR A 146 -14.38 4.92 4.31
CA THR A 146 -14.08 4.48 2.94
C THR A 146 -14.69 3.11 2.65
N ALA A 147 -14.58 2.17 3.60
CA ALA A 147 -15.03 0.79 3.45
C ALA A 147 -16.56 0.65 3.33
N GLN A 148 -17.35 1.64 3.72
CA GLN A 148 -18.83 1.59 3.61
C GLN A 148 -19.32 1.37 2.18
N GLN A 149 -18.50 1.67 1.17
CA GLN A 149 -18.89 1.58 -0.24
C GLN A 149 -18.48 0.24 -0.89
N PHE A 150 -17.78 -0.64 -0.16
CA PHE A 150 -17.19 -1.85 -0.71
C PHE A 150 -17.45 -3.03 0.23
N SER A 151 -17.65 -4.23 -0.31
CA SER A 151 -17.69 -5.47 0.49
C SER A 151 -16.30 -5.79 1.07
N TYR A 152 -15.24 -5.47 0.31
CA TYR A 152 -13.86 -5.51 0.75
C TYR A 152 -13.06 -4.38 0.13
N VAL A 153 -12.21 -3.78 0.92
CA VAL A 153 -11.17 -2.86 0.45
C VAL A 153 -10.01 -2.82 1.44
N ARG A 154 -8.79 -2.79 0.94
CA ARG A 154 -7.62 -2.42 1.75
C ARG A 154 -7.34 -0.93 1.56
N VAL A 155 -7.32 -0.19 2.67
CA VAL A 155 -7.04 1.25 2.69
C VAL A 155 -5.66 1.46 3.27
N ASP A 156 -4.75 2.03 2.50
CA ASP A 156 -3.35 2.21 2.90
C ASP A 156 -3.10 3.66 3.30
N PHE A 157 -2.44 3.83 4.45
CA PHE A 157 -2.07 5.14 5.00
C PHE A 157 -0.59 5.19 5.37
N TYR A 158 -0.09 6.44 5.46
CA TYR A 158 1.18 6.79 6.07
C TYR A 158 0.94 7.80 7.18
N GLN A 159 1.72 7.70 8.25
CA GLN A 159 1.81 8.76 9.25
C GLN A 159 3.19 9.40 9.18
N VAL A 160 3.24 10.74 9.09
CA VAL A 160 4.47 11.52 9.19
C VAL A 160 4.24 12.62 10.22
N GLY A 161 4.90 12.53 11.35
CA GLY A 161 4.59 13.36 12.52
C GLY A 161 3.11 13.24 12.91
N GLU A 162 2.42 14.36 13.00
CA GLU A 162 0.99 14.41 13.36
C GLU A 162 0.03 14.38 12.14
N LYS A 163 0.52 14.03 10.95
CA LYS A 163 -0.30 14.02 9.73
C LYS A 163 -0.49 12.60 9.21
N VAL A 164 -1.74 12.32 8.82
CA VAL A 164 -2.11 11.12 8.08
C VAL A 164 -2.14 11.43 6.59
N TYR A 165 -1.50 10.60 5.80
CA TYR A 165 -1.52 10.67 4.35
C TYR A 165 -2.19 9.42 3.80
N PHE A 166 -3.11 9.62 2.86
CA PHE A 166 -3.70 8.53 2.10
C PHE A 166 -2.67 7.99 1.09
N GLY A 167 -2.55 6.67 1.01
CA GLY A 167 -1.69 5.96 0.08
C GLY A 167 -2.45 5.46 -1.15
N GLU A 168 -3.24 4.40 -0.95
CA GLU A 168 -4.00 3.77 -2.04
C GLU A 168 -5.22 3.00 -1.53
N LEU A 169 -6.13 2.67 -2.43
CA LEU A 169 -7.13 1.62 -2.25
C LEU A 169 -6.69 0.38 -3.03
N THR A 170 -6.75 -0.78 -2.39
CA THR A 170 -6.41 -2.06 -3.04
C THR A 170 -7.58 -3.03 -2.89
N PHE A 171 -8.09 -3.54 -4.01
CA PHE A 171 -9.26 -4.42 -4.03
C PHE A 171 -8.89 -5.89 -4.03
N THR A 172 -7.73 -6.24 -4.58
CA THR A 172 -7.23 -7.61 -4.69
C THR A 172 -5.77 -7.71 -4.22
N PRO A 173 -5.48 -7.56 -2.91
CA PRO A 173 -4.11 -7.59 -2.39
C PRO A 173 -3.35 -8.84 -2.84
N GLY A 174 -2.18 -8.64 -3.48
CA GLY A 174 -1.37 -9.73 -4.01
C GLY A 174 -2.10 -10.61 -5.02
N ALA A 175 -3.00 -10.04 -5.82
CA ALA A 175 -3.85 -10.74 -6.80
C ALA A 175 -4.67 -11.90 -6.19
N GLY A 176 -4.97 -11.84 -4.88
CA GLY A 176 -5.65 -12.91 -4.15
C GLY A 176 -4.79 -14.15 -3.88
N LEU A 177 -3.47 -14.11 -4.16
CA LEU A 177 -2.57 -15.27 -4.06
C LEU A 177 -1.69 -15.25 -2.79
N SER A 178 -1.86 -14.26 -1.92
CA SER A 178 -1.10 -14.17 -0.68
C SER A 178 -1.46 -15.30 0.27
N LYS A 179 -0.45 -16.01 0.79
CA LYS A 179 -0.65 -17.05 1.80
C LYS A 179 -0.87 -16.43 3.16
N LEU A 180 -1.95 -16.85 3.82
CA LEU A 180 -2.24 -16.52 5.21
C LEU A 180 -1.85 -17.69 6.13
N MET A 181 -1.34 -17.35 7.29
CA MET A 181 -1.02 -18.32 8.34
C MET A 181 -1.50 -17.78 9.69
N PRO A 182 -1.99 -18.65 10.60
CA PRO A 182 -2.27 -20.08 10.38
C PRO A 182 -3.39 -20.33 9.34
N LYS A 183 -3.51 -21.56 8.82
CA LYS A 183 -4.41 -21.90 7.69
C LYS A 183 -5.90 -21.58 7.95
N ASN A 184 -6.36 -21.65 9.19
CA ASN A 184 -7.74 -21.32 9.53
C ASN A 184 -8.09 -19.86 9.24
N ILE A 185 -7.11 -18.96 9.17
CA ILE A 185 -7.32 -17.54 8.86
C ILE A 185 -7.84 -17.35 7.43
N GLU A 186 -7.42 -18.19 6.48
CA GLU A 186 -7.95 -18.13 5.10
C GLU A 186 -9.47 -18.41 5.09
N GLN A 187 -9.92 -19.37 5.87
CA GLN A 187 -11.34 -19.71 5.99
C GLN A 187 -12.09 -18.61 6.77
N GLU A 188 -11.50 -18.12 7.85
CA GLU A 188 -12.06 -17.07 8.68
C GLU A 188 -12.26 -15.79 7.85
N TRP A 189 -11.22 -15.28 7.20
CA TRP A 189 -11.34 -14.08 6.36
C TRP A 189 -12.25 -14.32 5.16
N GLY A 190 -12.22 -15.53 4.58
CA GLY A 190 -13.15 -15.92 3.52
C GLY A 190 -14.62 -15.87 3.94
N SER A 191 -14.93 -16.18 5.20
CA SER A 191 -16.29 -16.12 5.74
C SER A 191 -16.83 -14.69 5.93
N TYR A 192 -15.98 -13.68 5.89
CA TYR A 192 -16.39 -12.27 5.98
C TYR A 192 -16.88 -11.71 4.64
N PHE A 193 -16.66 -12.42 3.53
CA PHE A 193 -17.27 -12.08 2.25
C PHE A 193 -18.69 -12.65 2.21
N THR A 194 -19.67 -11.77 2.17
CA THR A 194 -21.07 -12.14 1.89
C THR A 194 -21.32 -12.12 0.39
N GLU A 195 -22.11 -13.08 -0.11
CA GLU A 195 -22.58 -13.12 -1.50
C GLU A 195 -23.53 -11.94 -1.82
#